data_04dfb1db728bed56ebdd9655ffe7bbbd
#
_entry.id   04dfb1db728bed56ebdd9655ffe7bbbd
#
_cell.length_a   1.000
_cell.length_b   1.000
_cell.length_c   1.000
_cell.angle_alpha   90.00
_cell.angle_beta   90.00
_cell.angle_gamma   90.00
#
_symmetry.space_group_name_H-M   'P 1'
#
loop_
_entity.id
_entity.type
_entity.pdbx_description
1 polymer ?
#
loop_
_entity_poly.entity_id
_entity_poly.type
_entity_poly.pdbx_seq_one_letter_code
_entity_poly.pdbx_strand_id
1 'polypeptide(L)'
;MTVVSDRKCDVLYLHSTIVNQVCDNMDKMTNAERLEAIVKGELPDRVPVHDVACITVSKAMGYVWKDVRYDAKVSAKITDEFNKLTGSDFEFGPLETPAMFMDLGVEVSQPDDNYGNVMSQYWKESEDIEKKDLYDPLNPKESVMMRKGIVDKIEAYRKVNSTGALTSGWSWGVITTAGFLRGVETLLMDTMMEPDLAHAAINKSAKLVDGVMRAGSDGGDYIWVPDPTASGTVINLETFKEFDLPYTKDLVKGWKKDYGFSIIYHVCGDTIPIMDAIPDTGIDILSADHAIDLAEARKIVGDRIALMGNVHPIDVLWNGNAKMIEEASLKCIEAAGKDGKFILSGGCEVPRDTPIANIKAMMDVGKSYTY
;
A
#
# COMPACT_ATOMS: atom_id res chain seq x y z
N MET A 1 -9.79 -13.20 62.64
CA MET A 1 -9.99 -13.85 61.36
C MET A 1 -10.56 -12.82 60.40
N THR A 2 -9.69 -12.14 59.71
CA THR A 2 -10.07 -11.08 58.76
C THR A 2 -9.81 -11.63 57.36
N VAL A 3 -10.86 -11.92 56.64
CA VAL A 3 -10.79 -12.36 55.26
C VAL A 3 -10.54 -11.12 54.40
N VAL A 4 -9.33 -10.96 53.90
CA VAL A 4 -9.00 -9.97 52.84
C VAL A 4 -9.36 -10.63 51.51
N SER A 5 -10.45 -10.20 50.90
CA SER A 5 -10.83 -10.65 49.56
C SER A 5 -9.89 -10.03 48.52
N ASP A 6 -9.20 -10.86 47.79
CA ASP A 6 -8.26 -10.50 46.77
C ASP A 6 -9.02 -10.18 45.46
N ARG A 7 -9.69 -8.99 45.42
CA ARG A 7 -10.48 -8.55 44.28
C ARG A 7 -9.65 -8.16 43.02
N LYS A 8 -8.32 -8.15 43.13
CA LYS A 8 -7.45 -7.82 41.97
C LYS A 8 -7.20 -8.99 41.04
N CYS A 9 -7.19 -10.22 41.55
CA CYS A 9 -7.02 -11.41 40.71
C CYS A 9 -8.28 -11.72 39.86
N ASP A 10 -9.47 -11.53 40.44
CA ASP A 10 -10.73 -11.83 39.76
C ASP A 10 -11.02 -10.90 38.60
N VAL A 11 -10.60 -9.63 38.67
CA VAL A 11 -10.78 -8.65 37.55
C VAL A 11 -9.83 -8.94 36.41
N LEU A 12 -8.59 -9.36 36.67
CA LEU A 12 -7.63 -9.75 35.62
C LEU A 12 -8.03 -11.07 34.94
N TYR A 13 -8.57 -12.02 35.71
CA TYR A 13 -9.03 -13.30 35.16
C TYR A 13 -10.31 -13.15 34.32
N LEU A 14 -11.24 -12.30 34.76
CA LEU A 14 -12.44 -11.97 33.98
C LEU A 14 -12.09 -11.22 32.69
N HIS A 15 -11.10 -10.31 32.76
CA HIS A 15 -10.66 -9.57 31.55
C HIS A 15 -9.99 -10.49 30.53
N SER A 16 -9.12 -11.41 30.97
CA SER A 16 -8.47 -12.38 30.07
C SER A 16 -9.46 -13.40 29.49
N THR A 17 -10.45 -13.83 30.25
CA THR A 17 -11.46 -14.79 29.79
C THR A 17 -12.47 -14.14 28.84
N ILE A 18 -12.85 -12.87 29.07
CA ILE A 18 -13.70 -12.10 28.16
C ILE A 18 -12.93 -11.79 26.88
N VAL A 19 -11.67 -11.37 26.97
CA VAL A 19 -10.84 -11.11 25.79
C VAL A 19 -10.63 -12.38 24.96
N ASN A 20 -10.33 -13.52 25.59
CA ASN A 20 -10.18 -14.79 24.86
C ASN A 20 -11.52 -15.30 24.28
N GLN A 21 -12.66 -15.16 24.97
CA GLN A 21 -13.96 -15.53 24.43
C GLN A 21 -14.44 -14.57 23.31
N VAL A 22 -14.06 -13.29 23.39
CA VAL A 22 -14.34 -12.31 22.34
C VAL A 22 -13.45 -12.57 21.12
N CYS A 23 -12.16 -12.92 21.31
CA CYS A 23 -11.26 -13.28 20.21
C CYS A 23 -11.67 -14.57 19.49
N ASP A 24 -12.12 -15.61 20.21
CA ASP A 24 -12.58 -16.88 19.59
C ASP A 24 -13.88 -16.75 18.76
N ASN A 25 -14.60 -15.62 18.85
CA ASN A 25 -15.86 -15.37 18.14
C ASN A 25 -15.76 -14.31 17.03
N MET A 26 -14.61 -13.62 16.84
CA MET A 26 -14.53 -12.44 15.96
C MET A 26 -14.17 -12.77 14.50
N ASP A 27 -13.34 -13.76 14.25
CA ASP A 27 -12.96 -14.14 12.89
C ASP A 27 -13.94 -15.17 12.30
N LYS A 28 -15.12 -14.69 11.87
CA LYS A 28 -16.10 -15.49 11.13
C LYS A 28 -15.83 -15.54 9.64
N MET A 29 -15.05 -14.59 9.14
CA MET A 29 -14.63 -14.45 7.75
C MET A 29 -13.12 -14.62 7.63
N THR A 30 -12.67 -15.15 6.52
CA THR A 30 -11.28 -15.09 6.09
C THR A 30 -10.92 -13.65 5.67
N ASN A 31 -9.63 -13.32 5.57
CA ASN A 31 -9.20 -12.02 5.08
C ASN A 31 -9.70 -11.74 3.64
N ALA A 32 -9.77 -12.77 2.79
CA ALA A 32 -10.30 -12.66 1.43
C ALA A 32 -11.81 -12.34 1.44
N GLU A 33 -12.60 -13.02 2.27
CA GLU A 33 -14.03 -12.74 2.42
C GLU A 33 -14.29 -11.33 2.95
N ARG A 34 -13.44 -10.81 3.88
CA ARG A 34 -13.53 -9.42 4.35
C ARG A 34 -13.24 -8.43 3.23
N LEU A 35 -12.18 -8.67 2.44
CA LEU A 35 -11.85 -7.81 1.29
C LEU A 35 -12.98 -7.79 0.28
N GLU A 36 -13.56 -8.93 -0.04
CA GLU A 36 -14.70 -9.05 -0.95
C GLU A 36 -15.92 -8.31 -0.40
N ALA A 37 -16.24 -8.46 0.89
CA ALA A 37 -17.36 -7.78 1.54
C ALA A 37 -17.25 -6.25 1.43
N ILE A 38 -16.09 -5.67 1.80
CA ILE A 38 -15.91 -4.21 1.72
C ILE A 38 -15.99 -3.67 0.29
N VAL A 39 -15.49 -4.41 -0.70
CA VAL A 39 -15.58 -4.00 -2.11
C VAL A 39 -17.03 -4.05 -2.60
N LYS A 40 -17.80 -5.05 -2.19
CA LYS A 40 -19.23 -5.18 -2.52
C LYS A 40 -20.13 -4.20 -1.73
N GLY A 41 -19.61 -3.57 -0.66
CA GLY A 41 -20.41 -2.75 0.26
C GLY A 41 -21.25 -3.56 1.22
N GLU A 42 -20.79 -4.77 1.53
CA GLU A 42 -21.32 -5.61 2.59
C GLU A 42 -20.55 -5.40 3.88
N LEU A 43 -21.18 -5.63 5.04
CA LEU A 43 -20.52 -5.50 6.32
C LEU A 43 -19.62 -6.72 6.59
N PRO A 44 -18.31 -6.54 6.78
CA PRO A 44 -17.47 -7.62 7.27
C PRO A 44 -17.74 -7.92 8.75
N ASP A 45 -17.24 -9.03 9.26
CA ASP A 45 -17.38 -9.38 10.69
C ASP A 45 -16.63 -8.41 11.63
N ARG A 46 -15.57 -7.76 11.15
CA ARG A 46 -14.79 -6.72 11.82
C ARG A 46 -14.10 -5.80 10.81
N VAL A 47 -13.54 -4.69 11.28
CA VAL A 47 -12.72 -3.82 10.44
C VAL A 47 -11.45 -4.56 10.00
N PRO A 48 -11.19 -4.68 8.68
CA PRO A 48 -9.91 -5.17 8.19
C PRO A 48 -8.78 -4.19 8.50
N VAL A 49 -7.54 -4.71 8.67
CA VAL A 49 -6.39 -3.92 9.11
C VAL A 49 -5.17 -4.15 8.22
N HIS A 50 -4.42 -3.07 7.92
CA HIS A 50 -3.21 -3.11 7.11
C HIS A 50 -2.10 -2.24 7.73
N ASP A 51 -0.87 -2.72 7.77
CA ASP A 51 0.23 -2.03 8.48
C ASP A 51 1.00 -1.01 7.62
N VAL A 52 1.06 -1.18 6.30
CA VAL A 52 1.85 -0.32 5.36
C VAL A 52 3.29 -0.12 5.86
N ALA A 53 3.98 -1.21 6.19
CA ALA A 53 5.22 -1.20 6.98
C ALA A 53 6.46 -1.71 6.22
N CYS A 54 6.60 -1.46 4.91
CA CYS A 54 7.65 -2.01 4.05
C CYS A 54 9.06 -1.92 4.65
N ILE A 55 9.54 -0.71 4.92
CA ILE A 55 10.90 -0.51 5.45
C ILE A 55 11.01 -0.91 6.93
N THR A 56 9.93 -0.78 7.68
CA THR A 56 9.89 -1.07 9.12
C THR A 56 10.13 -2.54 9.39
N VAL A 57 9.66 -3.45 8.52
CA VAL A 57 9.79 -4.90 8.66
C VAL A 57 11.25 -5.31 8.87
N SER A 58 12.18 -4.83 8.04
CA SER A 58 13.59 -5.21 8.16
C SER A 58 14.18 -4.80 9.50
N LYS A 59 14.01 -3.53 9.87
CA LYS A 59 14.53 -2.98 11.13
C LYS A 59 13.91 -3.65 12.36
N ALA A 60 12.59 -3.82 12.36
CA ALA A 60 11.85 -4.44 13.44
C ALA A 60 12.26 -5.90 13.69
N MET A 61 12.65 -6.62 12.63
CA MET A 61 13.13 -8.00 12.69
C MET A 61 14.66 -8.10 12.90
N GLY A 62 15.35 -6.98 13.15
CA GLY A 62 16.78 -6.95 13.48
C GLY A 62 17.71 -7.05 12.27
N TYR A 63 17.22 -6.75 11.07
CA TYR A 63 17.99 -6.74 9.84
C TYR A 63 18.32 -5.32 9.37
N VAL A 64 19.44 -5.15 8.68
CA VAL A 64 19.76 -3.95 7.92
C VAL A 64 19.19 -4.10 6.51
N TRP A 65 18.68 -3.02 5.92
CA TRP A 65 18.00 -3.09 4.61
C TRP A 65 18.85 -3.74 3.52
N LYS A 66 20.16 -3.46 3.45
CA LYS A 66 21.06 -4.04 2.47
C LYS A 66 21.08 -5.58 2.47
N ASP A 67 20.85 -6.20 3.65
CA ASP A 67 20.89 -7.65 3.80
C ASP A 67 19.61 -8.31 3.28
N VAL A 68 18.51 -7.56 3.21
CA VAL A 68 17.20 -8.03 2.72
C VAL A 68 16.88 -7.52 1.32
N ARG A 69 17.62 -6.51 0.83
CA ARG A 69 17.33 -5.78 -0.42
C ARG A 69 17.05 -6.68 -1.62
N TYR A 70 17.85 -7.73 -1.81
CA TYR A 70 17.73 -8.68 -2.91
C TYR A 70 17.68 -10.14 -2.45
N ASP A 71 17.49 -10.38 -1.15
CA ASP A 71 17.33 -11.73 -0.61
C ASP A 71 15.84 -12.03 -0.38
N ALA A 72 15.24 -12.68 -1.36
CA ALA A 72 13.82 -13.03 -1.33
C ALA A 72 13.47 -13.98 -0.17
N LYS A 73 14.40 -14.88 0.23
CA LYS A 73 14.14 -15.85 1.30
C LYS A 73 14.12 -15.16 2.67
N VAL A 74 15.13 -14.30 2.92
CA VAL A 74 15.19 -13.53 4.16
C VAL A 74 13.99 -12.57 4.22
N SER A 75 13.71 -11.84 3.13
CA SER A 75 12.56 -10.95 3.02
C SER A 75 11.25 -11.66 3.37
N ALA A 76 10.97 -12.80 2.74
CA ALA A 76 9.77 -13.58 2.97
C ALA A 76 9.64 -14.07 4.43
N LYS A 77 10.74 -14.58 5.01
CA LYS A 77 10.76 -15.04 6.39
C LYS A 77 10.42 -13.93 7.38
N ILE A 78 11.10 -12.77 7.26
CA ILE A 78 10.89 -11.67 8.22
C ILE A 78 9.51 -11.04 8.05
N THR A 79 8.94 -11.03 6.85
CA THR A 79 7.56 -10.58 6.61
C THR A 79 6.56 -11.48 7.30
N ASP A 80 6.71 -12.80 7.20
CA ASP A 80 5.82 -13.76 7.90
C ASP A 80 5.92 -13.63 9.43
N GLU A 81 7.14 -13.48 9.96
CA GLU A 81 7.37 -13.24 11.40
C GLU A 81 6.77 -11.90 11.84
N PHE A 82 6.91 -10.85 11.06
CA PHE A 82 6.34 -9.54 11.36
C PHE A 82 4.80 -9.58 11.36
N ASN A 83 4.20 -10.21 10.35
CA ASN A 83 2.74 -10.36 10.28
C ASN A 83 2.18 -11.18 11.46
N LYS A 84 2.89 -12.18 11.96
CA LYS A 84 2.52 -12.89 13.18
C LYS A 84 2.49 -11.97 14.40
N LEU A 85 3.41 -11.01 14.48
CA LEU A 85 3.51 -10.08 15.61
C LEU A 85 2.47 -8.97 15.53
N THR A 86 2.24 -8.40 14.35
CA THR A 86 1.30 -7.29 14.14
C THR A 86 -0.13 -7.76 13.95
N GLY A 87 -0.31 -8.88 13.28
CA GLY A 87 -1.61 -9.44 12.94
C GLY A 87 -2.28 -8.70 11.78
N SER A 88 -1.53 -8.10 10.85
CA SER A 88 -2.07 -7.50 9.63
C SER A 88 -2.85 -8.51 8.79
N ASP A 89 -3.96 -8.08 8.19
CA ASP A 89 -4.74 -8.89 7.26
C ASP A 89 -4.14 -8.91 5.85
N PHE A 90 -3.20 -8.01 5.59
CA PHE A 90 -2.52 -7.83 4.31
C PHE A 90 -1.01 -7.91 4.49
N GLU A 91 -0.33 -8.39 3.48
CA GLU A 91 1.13 -8.39 3.43
C GLU A 91 1.64 -7.06 2.90
N PHE A 92 2.70 -6.54 3.52
CA PHE A 92 3.47 -5.42 2.99
C PHE A 92 4.96 -5.61 3.33
N GLY A 93 5.61 -6.53 2.60
CA GLY A 93 7.00 -6.89 2.84
C GLY A 93 8.02 -5.89 2.29
N PRO A 94 9.31 -6.08 2.62
CA PRO A 94 10.39 -5.18 2.18
C PRO A 94 10.68 -5.33 0.69
N LEU A 95 10.10 -4.44 -0.14
CA LEU A 95 10.34 -4.36 -1.58
C LEU A 95 11.38 -3.29 -1.92
N GLU A 96 12.33 -3.61 -2.79
CA GLU A 96 13.26 -2.64 -3.38
C GLU A 96 12.64 -2.07 -4.67
N THR A 97 11.71 -1.15 -4.49
CA THR A 97 10.84 -0.65 -5.55
C THR A 97 11.57 0.07 -6.70
N PRO A 98 12.69 0.82 -6.48
CA PRO A 98 13.44 1.43 -7.56
C PRO A 98 14.20 0.41 -8.44
N ALA A 99 14.28 -0.86 -8.02
CA ALA A 99 14.97 -1.90 -8.80
C ALA A 99 14.37 -2.08 -10.21
N MET A 100 13.08 -1.74 -10.41
CA MET A 100 12.46 -1.77 -11.73
C MET A 100 13.07 -0.80 -12.75
N PHE A 101 13.79 0.22 -12.29
CA PHE A 101 14.47 1.17 -13.18
C PHE A 101 15.92 0.78 -13.46
N MET A 102 16.51 -0.10 -12.65
CA MET A 102 17.91 -0.53 -12.82
C MET A 102 18.14 -1.35 -14.08
N ASP A 103 17.13 -2.12 -14.51
CA ASP A 103 17.20 -2.90 -15.75
C ASP A 103 17.22 -2.01 -17.01
N LEU A 104 16.90 -0.72 -16.87
CA LEU A 104 17.06 0.31 -17.92
C LEU A 104 18.43 0.99 -17.89
N GLY A 105 19.30 0.64 -16.96
CA GLY A 105 20.58 1.32 -16.73
C GLY A 105 20.43 2.67 -16.01
N VAL A 106 19.29 2.94 -15.40
CA VAL A 106 19.08 4.09 -14.51
C VAL A 106 19.91 3.91 -13.24
N GLU A 107 20.61 4.97 -12.85
CA GLU A 107 21.36 4.98 -11.59
C GLU A 107 20.39 5.02 -10.41
N VAL A 108 20.54 4.06 -9.50
CA VAL A 108 19.76 3.95 -8.27
C VAL A 108 20.71 3.90 -7.08
N SER A 109 20.53 4.78 -6.10
CA SER A 109 21.31 4.74 -4.86
C SER A 109 20.98 3.47 -4.07
N GLN A 110 21.95 2.98 -3.29
CA GLN A 110 21.76 1.78 -2.48
C GLN A 110 22.26 2.01 -1.05
N PRO A 111 21.56 2.85 -0.25
CA PRO A 111 21.94 3.09 1.14
C PRO A 111 21.80 1.82 1.97
N ASP A 112 22.64 1.65 2.99
CA ASP A 112 22.69 0.43 3.79
C ASP A 112 21.37 0.13 4.52
N ASP A 113 20.65 1.16 4.93
CA ASP A 113 19.54 1.08 5.88
C ASP A 113 18.19 1.60 5.36
N ASN A 114 18.08 1.81 4.04
CA ASN A 114 16.86 2.26 3.37
C ASN A 114 16.76 1.67 1.95
N TYR A 115 15.59 1.73 1.34
CA TYR A 115 15.46 1.48 -0.10
C TYR A 115 16.16 2.55 -0.93
N GLY A 116 16.46 2.22 -2.17
CA GLY A 116 17.16 3.11 -3.10
C GLY A 116 16.31 4.29 -3.55
N ASN A 117 17.00 5.28 -4.14
CA ASN A 117 16.37 6.38 -4.84
C ASN A 117 16.84 6.40 -6.30
N VAL A 118 15.97 6.76 -7.20
CA VAL A 118 16.30 7.03 -8.61
C VAL A 118 17.16 8.28 -8.67
N MET A 119 18.38 8.17 -9.21
CA MET A 119 19.39 9.24 -9.22
C MET A 119 19.60 9.85 -10.60
N SER A 120 19.07 9.22 -11.66
CA SER A 120 19.20 9.74 -13.03
C SER A 120 17.96 9.42 -13.85
N GLN A 121 17.65 10.26 -14.81
CA GLN A 121 16.55 10.03 -15.75
C GLN A 121 16.99 9.08 -16.88
N TYR A 122 16.05 8.24 -17.33
CA TYR A 122 16.21 7.43 -18.53
C TYR A 122 16.00 8.25 -19.80
N TRP A 123 14.97 9.08 -19.81
CA TRP A 123 14.64 10.02 -20.90
C TRP A 123 15.12 11.43 -20.55
N LYS A 124 16.37 11.72 -20.86
CA LYS A 124 16.99 13.04 -20.60
C LYS A 124 16.52 14.10 -21.59
N GLU A 125 16.50 13.72 -22.87
CA GLU A 125 16.06 14.58 -23.96
C GLU A 125 14.68 14.14 -24.46
N SER A 126 13.94 15.04 -25.10
CA SER A 126 12.60 14.75 -25.63
C SER A 126 12.61 13.60 -26.64
N GLU A 127 13.65 13.54 -27.48
CA GLU A 127 13.81 12.47 -28.49
C GLU A 127 14.11 11.09 -27.85
N ASP A 128 14.56 11.05 -26.61
CA ASP A 128 14.80 9.78 -25.92
C ASP A 128 13.51 8.99 -25.75
N ILE A 129 12.37 9.67 -25.57
CA ILE A 129 11.08 9.04 -25.40
C ILE A 129 10.70 8.21 -26.64
N GLU A 130 11.03 8.70 -27.83
CA GLU A 130 10.79 7.95 -29.06
C GLU A 130 11.86 6.87 -29.30
N LYS A 131 13.14 7.21 -29.10
CA LYS A 131 14.30 6.39 -29.52
C LYS A 131 14.65 5.27 -28.53
N LYS A 132 14.31 5.39 -27.24
CA LYS A 132 14.66 4.41 -26.21
C LYS A 132 13.45 3.57 -25.84
N ASP A 133 13.56 2.27 -26.04
CA ASP A 133 12.54 1.32 -25.60
C ASP A 133 12.74 0.91 -24.13
N LEU A 134 11.66 0.54 -23.48
CA LEU A 134 11.69 -0.06 -22.16
C LEU A 134 11.83 -1.58 -22.28
N TYR A 135 12.43 -2.22 -21.28
CA TYR A 135 12.53 -3.67 -21.27
C TYR A 135 11.14 -4.33 -21.09
N ASP A 136 11.04 -5.60 -21.45
CA ASP A 136 9.86 -6.41 -21.19
C ASP A 136 9.93 -7.01 -19.77
N PRO A 137 9.09 -6.56 -18.81
CA PRO A 137 9.07 -7.10 -17.44
C PRO A 137 8.73 -8.60 -17.36
N LEU A 138 8.03 -9.12 -18.36
CA LEU A 138 7.70 -10.55 -18.43
C LEU A 138 8.87 -11.40 -18.95
N ASN A 139 9.87 -10.78 -19.55
CA ASN A 139 11.09 -11.46 -19.96
C ASN A 139 12.11 -11.51 -18.79
N PRO A 140 12.34 -12.66 -18.12
CA PRO A 140 13.22 -12.73 -16.96
C PRO A 140 14.69 -12.46 -17.28
N LYS A 141 15.10 -12.42 -18.55
CA LYS A 141 16.46 -12.04 -18.95
C LYS A 141 16.66 -10.54 -19.02
N GLU A 142 15.58 -9.78 -19.19
CA GLU A 142 15.58 -8.33 -19.30
C GLU A 142 15.21 -7.65 -17.98
N SER A 143 14.48 -8.35 -17.09
CA SER A 143 13.91 -7.84 -15.85
C SER A 143 14.61 -8.37 -14.57
N VAL A 144 15.92 -8.51 -14.60
CA VAL A 144 16.70 -9.20 -13.56
C VAL A 144 16.63 -8.50 -12.21
N MET A 145 16.83 -7.19 -12.18
CA MET A 145 16.85 -6.42 -10.93
C MET A 145 15.44 -6.16 -10.42
N MET A 146 14.49 -5.86 -11.32
CA MET A 146 13.08 -5.76 -10.99
C MET A 146 12.57 -7.04 -10.32
N ARG A 147 12.86 -8.22 -10.89
CA ARG A 147 12.47 -9.49 -10.26
C ARG A 147 13.07 -9.66 -8.89
N LYS A 148 14.37 -9.47 -8.72
CA LYS A 148 15.06 -9.61 -7.42
C LYS A 148 14.53 -8.65 -6.36
N GLY A 149 14.23 -7.41 -6.76
CA GLY A 149 13.76 -6.37 -5.85
C GLY A 149 12.29 -6.49 -5.47
N ILE A 150 11.46 -7.06 -6.35
CA ILE A 150 10.00 -7.05 -6.23
C ILE A 150 9.42 -8.47 -6.35
N VAL A 151 9.41 -9.04 -7.54
CA VAL A 151 8.65 -10.26 -7.88
C VAL A 151 9.10 -11.46 -7.06
N ASP A 152 10.41 -11.76 -7.02
CA ASP A 152 10.94 -12.93 -6.32
C ASP A 152 10.64 -12.88 -4.81
N LYS A 153 10.54 -11.67 -4.23
CA LYS A 153 10.17 -11.48 -2.82
C LYS A 153 8.70 -11.77 -2.57
N ILE A 154 7.82 -11.26 -3.42
CA ILE A 154 6.38 -11.52 -3.37
C ILE A 154 6.12 -13.03 -3.52
N GLU A 155 6.72 -13.66 -4.54
CA GLU A 155 6.60 -15.10 -4.76
C GLU A 155 7.17 -15.95 -3.61
N ALA A 156 8.27 -15.50 -3.00
CA ALA A 156 8.86 -16.21 -1.86
C ALA A 156 7.97 -16.11 -0.62
N TYR A 157 7.37 -14.93 -0.36
CA TYR A 157 6.46 -14.76 0.75
C TYR A 157 5.20 -15.63 0.60
N ARG A 158 4.59 -15.69 -0.58
CA ARG A 158 3.43 -16.56 -0.83
C ARG A 158 3.69 -18.03 -0.45
N LYS A 159 4.91 -18.51 -0.60
CA LYS A 159 5.30 -19.90 -0.27
C LYS A 159 5.42 -20.16 1.23
N VAL A 160 5.67 -19.13 2.04
CA VAL A 160 5.90 -19.27 3.49
C VAL A 160 4.80 -18.60 4.33
N ASN A 161 3.87 -17.87 3.73
CA ASN A 161 2.77 -17.19 4.40
C ASN A 161 1.97 -18.16 5.28
N SER A 162 2.14 -18.01 6.58
CA SER A 162 1.50 -18.86 7.59
C SER A 162 0.37 -18.15 8.34
N THR A 163 0.16 -16.86 8.07
CA THR A 163 -0.82 -16.01 8.75
C THR A 163 -2.13 -15.90 8.00
N GLY A 164 -2.16 -16.27 6.71
CA GLY A 164 -3.30 -16.03 5.84
C GLY A 164 -3.46 -14.56 5.44
N ALA A 165 -2.43 -13.73 5.64
CA ALA A 165 -2.44 -12.36 5.15
C ALA A 165 -2.54 -12.35 3.62
N LEU A 166 -3.34 -11.43 3.08
CA LEU A 166 -3.52 -11.29 1.64
C LEU A 166 -2.26 -10.77 0.98
N THR A 167 -1.93 -11.30 -0.19
CA THR A 167 -0.70 -10.98 -0.94
C THR A 167 -1.01 -10.17 -2.18
N SER A 168 -0.19 -9.17 -2.48
CA SER A 168 -0.40 -8.29 -3.62
C SER A 168 0.46 -8.60 -4.83
N GLY A 169 -0.04 -8.21 -6.04
CA GLY A 169 0.81 -7.72 -7.11
C GLY A 169 1.15 -6.25 -6.85
N TRP A 170 2.35 -5.82 -7.25
CA TRP A 170 2.83 -4.47 -6.94
C TRP A 170 3.49 -3.81 -8.16
N SER A 171 3.17 -2.53 -8.41
CA SER A 171 3.91 -1.64 -9.31
C SER A 171 3.63 -0.19 -8.94
N TRP A 172 4.56 0.73 -9.24
CA TRP A 172 4.24 2.14 -9.24
C TRP A 172 3.11 2.46 -10.23
N GLY A 173 2.36 3.53 -9.95
CA GLY A 173 1.38 4.06 -10.88
C GLY A 173 2.00 4.73 -12.11
N VAL A 174 1.17 5.07 -13.07
CA VAL A 174 1.64 5.45 -14.41
C VAL A 174 2.38 6.78 -14.45
N ILE A 175 1.83 7.82 -13.79
CA ILE A 175 2.44 9.14 -13.80
C ILE A 175 3.69 9.20 -12.92
N THR A 176 3.73 8.47 -11.83
CA THR A 176 4.93 8.30 -11.00
C THR A 176 6.04 7.59 -11.76
N THR A 177 5.72 6.51 -12.47
CA THR A 177 6.70 5.80 -13.31
C THR A 177 7.26 6.69 -14.41
N ALA A 178 6.40 7.45 -15.11
CA ALA A 178 6.82 8.42 -16.10
C ALA A 178 7.70 9.53 -15.47
N GLY A 179 7.35 9.99 -14.27
CA GLY A 179 8.13 10.96 -13.52
C GLY A 179 9.52 10.46 -13.12
N PHE A 180 9.67 9.18 -12.74
CA PHE A 180 10.99 8.60 -12.49
C PHE A 180 11.83 8.49 -13.78
N LEU A 181 11.22 8.19 -14.91
CA LEU A 181 11.93 8.00 -16.17
C LEU A 181 12.30 9.34 -16.85
N ARG A 182 11.46 10.37 -16.78
CA ARG A 182 11.61 11.66 -17.42
C ARG A 182 12.17 12.75 -16.49
N GLY A 183 12.03 12.58 -15.19
CA GLY A 183 12.13 13.62 -14.17
C GLY A 183 10.76 14.25 -13.93
N VAL A 184 10.31 14.31 -12.66
CA VAL A 184 8.97 14.78 -12.32
C VAL A 184 8.72 16.20 -12.81
N GLU A 185 9.63 17.14 -12.54
CA GLU A 185 9.51 18.53 -12.99
C GLU A 185 9.43 18.64 -14.50
N THR A 186 10.27 17.90 -15.24
CA THR A 186 10.28 17.90 -16.69
C THR A 186 8.99 17.32 -17.26
N LEU A 187 8.50 16.19 -16.70
CA LEU A 187 7.23 15.61 -17.11
C LEU A 187 6.06 16.59 -16.90
N LEU A 188 6.02 17.29 -15.78
CA LEU A 188 4.98 18.29 -15.50
C LEU A 188 5.06 19.49 -16.47
N MET A 189 6.27 19.89 -16.85
CA MET A 189 6.44 20.91 -17.90
C MET A 189 5.96 20.38 -19.26
N ASP A 190 6.30 19.14 -19.60
CA ASP A 190 5.85 18.50 -20.84
C ASP A 190 4.31 18.44 -20.91
N THR A 191 3.59 18.17 -19.81
CA THR A 191 2.11 18.19 -19.81
C THR A 191 1.53 19.55 -20.19
N MET A 192 2.26 20.64 -19.94
CA MET A 192 1.80 22.01 -20.22
C MET A 192 2.27 22.52 -21.60
N MET A 193 3.48 22.16 -22.00
CA MET A 193 4.15 22.75 -23.16
C MET A 193 4.15 21.83 -24.39
N GLU A 194 4.21 20.52 -24.17
CA GLU A 194 4.32 19.48 -25.18
C GLU A 194 3.44 18.26 -24.82
N PRO A 195 2.10 18.42 -24.75
CA PRO A 195 1.20 17.37 -24.24
C PRO A 195 1.30 16.05 -25.00
N ASP A 196 1.56 16.06 -26.30
CA ASP A 196 1.77 14.84 -27.09
C ASP A 196 3.01 14.07 -26.63
N LEU A 197 4.06 14.77 -26.22
CA LEU A 197 5.29 14.17 -25.67
C LEU A 197 5.01 13.55 -24.30
N ALA A 198 4.27 14.26 -23.44
CA ALA A 198 3.85 13.74 -22.13
C ALA A 198 2.99 12.47 -22.30
N HIS A 199 2.02 12.47 -23.22
CA HIS A 199 1.23 11.28 -23.53
C HIS A 199 2.09 10.12 -24.03
N ALA A 200 3.10 10.37 -24.86
CA ALA A 200 4.02 9.33 -25.34
C ALA A 200 4.83 8.71 -24.18
N ALA A 201 5.36 9.54 -23.26
CA ALA A 201 6.08 9.09 -22.08
C ALA A 201 5.20 8.25 -21.15
N ILE A 202 4.00 8.74 -20.83
CA ILE A 202 3.04 8.08 -19.95
C ILE A 202 2.55 6.76 -20.56
N ASN A 203 2.28 6.72 -21.87
CA ASN A 203 1.87 5.50 -22.56
C ASN A 203 2.96 4.41 -22.53
N LYS A 204 4.24 4.78 -22.72
CA LYS A 204 5.37 3.83 -22.55
C LYS A 204 5.46 3.36 -21.11
N SER A 205 5.33 4.27 -20.15
CA SER A 205 5.34 3.94 -18.71
C SER A 205 4.20 3.01 -18.32
N ALA A 206 2.99 3.22 -18.86
CA ALA A 206 1.85 2.34 -18.61
C ALA A 206 2.12 0.88 -19.04
N LYS A 207 2.85 0.66 -20.13
CA LYS A 207 3.25 -0.69 -20.57
C LYS A 207 4.26 -1.33 -19.60
N LEU A 208 5.21 -0.55 -19.06
CA LEU A 208 6.14 -1.03 -18.05
C LEU A 208 5.39 -1.38 -16.76
N VAL A 209 4.49 -0.50 -16.31
CA VAL A 209 3.63 -0.71 -15.12
C VAL A 209 2.81 -1.98 -15.27
N ASP A 210 2.14 -2.19 -16.40
CA ASP A 210 1.36 -3.40 -16.69
C ASP A 210 2.23 -4.66 -16.62
N GLY A 211 3.39 -4.64 -17.26
CA GLY A 211 4.30 -5.78 -17.26
C GLY A 211 4.86 -6.12 -15.88
N VAL A 212 5.28 -5.12 -15.09
CA VAL A 212 5.74 -5.33 -13.70
C VAL A 212 4.63 -5.90 -12.84
N MET A 213 3.42 -5.32 -12.93
CA MET A 213 2.26 -5.81 -12.21
C MET A 213 1.97 -7.28 -12.54
N ARG A 214 1.90 -7.61 -13.83
CA ARG A 214 1.63 -8.98 -14.29
C ARG A 214 2.71 -9.96 -13.86
N ALA A 215 3.98 -9.56 -13.86
CA ALA A 215 5.08 -10.42 -13.43
C ALA A 215 4.95 -10.86 -11.97
N GLY A 216 4.34 -10.05 -11.09
CA GLY A 216 4.19 -10.32 -9.67
C GLY A 216 2.78 -10.73 -9.21
N SER A 217 1.76 -10.74 -10.09
CA SER A 217 0.36 -10.93 -9.66
C SER A 217 -0.10 -12.38 -9.57
N ASP A 218 0.51 -13.30 -10.31
CA ASP A 218 0.06 -14.71 -10.32
C ASP A 218 0.08 -15.31 -8.91
N GLY A 219 -1.08 -15.84 -8.48
CA GLY A 219 -1.26 -16.41 -7.14
C GLY A 219 -1.38 -15.37 -6.01
N GLY A 220 -1.62 -14.09 -6.34
CA GLY A 220 -1.97 -13.04 -5.39
C GLY A 220 -3.47 -12.95 -5.12
N ASP A 221 -3.82 -12.02 -4.24
CA ASP A 221 -5.20 -11.79 -3.78
C ASP A 221 -5.73 -10.41 -4.18
N TYR A 222 -4.84 -9.44 -4.32
CA TYR A 222 -5.17 -8.05 -4.68
C TYR A 222 -4.03 -7.37 -5.43
N ILE A 223 -4.25 -6.15 -5.90
CA ILE A 223 -3.25 -5.31 -6.57
C ILE A 223 -3.04 -4.03 -5.75
N TRP A 224 -1.78 -3.68 -5.52
CA TRP A 224 -1.36 -2.45 -4.85
C TRP A 224 -0.62 -1.53 -5.81
N VAL A 225 -1.17 -0.32 -6.02
CA VAL A 225 -0.63 0.69 -6.93
C VAL A 225 -0.40 1.99 -6.18
N PRO A 226 0.83 2.32 -5.74
CA PRO A 226 1.15 3.65 -5.26
C PRO A 226 1.45 4.59 -6.44
N ASP A 227 0.82 5.76 -6.45
CA ASP A 227 1.03 6.81 -7.46
C ASP A 227 1.18 8.21 -6.83
N PRO A 228 2.26 8.46 -6.06
CA PRO A 228 2.42 9.71 -5.33
C PRO A 228 2.48 10.95 -6.23
N THR A 229 2.89 10.82 -7.49
CA THR A 229 2.92 11.95 -8.45
C THR A 229 1.51 12.34 -8.92
N ALA A 230 0.52 11.45 -8.82
CA ALA A 230 -0.88 11.75 -9.08
C ALA A 230 -1.54 12.64 -8.00
N SER A 231 -0.81 12.99 -6.95
CA SER A 231 -1.32 13.79 -5.82
C SER A 231 -1.87 15.14 -6.25
N GLY A 232 -3.00 15.55 -5.65
CA GLY A 232 -3.55 16.89 -5.79
C GLY A 232 -2.62 18.02 -5.30
N THR A 233 -1.56 17.68 -4.54
CA THR A 233 -0.47 18.61 -4.21
C THR A 233 0.55 18.79 -5.33
N VAL A 234 0.58 17.89 -6.31
CA VAL A 234 1.54 17.87 -7.43
C VAL A 234 0.87 18.26 -8.74
N ILE A 235 -0.31 17.72 -9.02
CA ILE A 235 -1.09 17.97 -10.24
C ILE A 235 -2.50 18.44 -9.91
N ASN A 236 -3.10 19.20 -10.81
CA ASN A 236 -4.50 19.61 -10.67
C ASN A 236 -5.45 18.57 -11.30
N LEU A 237 -6.76 18.81 -11.13
CA LEU A 237 -7.81 17.89 -11.62
C LEU A 237 -7.78 17.71 -13.15
N GLU A 238 -7.51 18.78 -13.91
CA GLU A 238 -7.42 18.72 -15.36
C GLU A 238 -6.26 17.84 -15.80
N THR A 239 -5.08 18.04 -15.21
CA THR A 239 -3.89 17.21 -15.47
C THR A 239 -4.14 15.74 -15.08
N PHE A 240 -4.78 15.48 -13.93
CA PHE A 240 -5.16 14.12 -13.53
C PHE A 240 -6.08 13.47 -14.56
N LYS A 241 -7.13 14.17 -14.99
CA LYS A 241 -8.11 13.66 -15.96
C LYS A 241 -7.52 13.38 -17.34
N GLU A 242 -6.54 14.16 -17.76
CA GLU A 242 -5.91 14.03 -19.08
C GLU A 242 -4.75 13.04 -19.07
N PHE A 243 -3.87 13.09 -18.06
CA PHE A 243 -2.58 12.41 -18.09
C PHE A 243 -2.46 11.20 -17.17
N ASP A 244 -3.35 10.99 -16.18
CA ASP A 244 -3.36 9.81 -15.32
C ASP A 244 -4.58 8.92 -15.56
N LEU A 245 -5.77 9.46 -15.34
CA LEU A 245 -7.03 8.73 -15.29
C LEU A 245 -7.24 7.78 -16.49
N PRO A 246 -7.01 8.17 -17.77
CA PRO A 246 -7.26 7.28 -18.90
C PRO A 246 -6.37 6.04 -18.88
N TYR A 247 -5.11 6.22 -18.55
CA TYR A 247 -4.11 5.14 -18.51
C TYR A 247 -4.33 4.21 -17.33
N THR A 248 -4.53 4.77 -16.15
CA THR A 248 -4.84 4.00 -14.92
C THR A 248 -6.14 3.21 -15.11
N LYS A 249 -7.17 3.81 -15.71
CA LYS A 249 -8.44 3.14 -16.03
C LYS A 249 -8.27 1.94 -16.96
N ASP A 250 -7.50 2.08 -18.02
CA ASP A 250 -7.26 1.00 -18.97
C ASP A 250 -6.50 -0.17 -18.30
N LEU A 251 -5.49 0.14 -17.49
CA LEU A 251 -4.76 -0.86 -16.73
C LEU A 251 -5.66 -1.59 -15.73
N VAL A 252 -6.39 -0.85 -14.90
CA VAL A 252 -7.33 -1.40 -13.91
C VAL A 252 -8.35 -2.32 -14.58
N LYS A 253 -8.92 -1.90 -15.70
CA LYS A 253 -9.86 -2.71 -16.48
C LYS A 253 -9.22 -4.01 -16.98
N GLY A 254 -7.97 -3.94 -17.45
CA GLY A 254 -7.20 -5.12 -17.88
C GLY A 254 -6.95 -6.09 -16.73
N TRP A 255 -6.43 -5.60 -15.60
CA TRP A 255 -6.13 -6.42 -14.43
C TRP A 255 -7.37 -7.07 -13.81
N LYS A 256 -8.47 -6.33 -13.69
CA LYS A 256 -9.74 -6.89 -13.22
C LYS A 256 -10.27 -7.99 -14.13
N LYS A 257 -10.15 -7.81 -15.45
CA LYS A 257 -10.56 -8.82 -16.43
C LYS A 257 -9.73 -10.11 -16.31
N ASP A 258 -8.41 -9.96 -16.15
CA ASP A 258 -7.48 -11.09 -16.24
C ASP A 258 -7.32 -11.84 -14.91
N TYR A 259 -7.41 -11.14 -13.77
CA TYR A 259 -7.20 -11.69 -12.43
C TYR A 259 -8.45 -11.69 -11.56
N GLY A 260 -9.40 -10.78 -11.76
CA GLY A 260 -10.55 -10.58 -10.87
C GLY A 260 -10.20 -9.95 -9.52
N PHE A 261 -8.99 -9.39 -9.37
CA PHE A 261 -8.49 -8.86 -8.12
C PHE A 261 -9.09 -7.49 -7.78
N SER A 262 -9.20 -7.23 -6.48
CA SER A 262 -9.45 -5.88 -5.98
C SER A 262 -8.21 -5.01 -6.13
N ILE A 263 -8.42 -3.73 -6.49
CA ILE A 263 -7.35 -2.78 -6.74
C ILE A 263 -7.32 -1.75 -5.61
N ILE A 264 -6.19 -1.70 -4.88
CA ILE A 264 -5.88 -0.64 -3.91
C ILE A 264 -4.97 0.38 -4.59
N TYR A 265 -5.42 1.62 -4.67
CA TYR A 265 -4.68 2.75 -5.22
C TYR A 265 -4.26 3.69 -4.10
N HIS A 266 -2.97 3.93 -3.93
CA HIS A 266 -2.45 4.84 -2.91
C HIS A 266 -1.92 6.13 -3.54
N VAL A 267 -2.41 7.26 -3.07
CA VAL A 267 -1.91 8.58 -3.49
C VAL A 267 -1.52 9.37 -2.23
N CYS A 268 -0.24 9.75 -2.17
CA CYS A 268 0.28 10.55 -1.05
C CYS A 268 -0.22 12.00 -1.08
N GLY A 269 -0.26 12.64 0.09
CA GLY A 269 -0.59 14.06 0.23
C GLY A 269 -2.07 14.38 0.08
N ASP A 270 -2.38 15.65 -0.20
CA ASP A 270 -3.77 16.10 -0.33
C ASP A 270 -4.37 15.67 -1.67
N THR A 271 -5.25 14.67 -1.62
CA THR A 271 -5.97 14.15 -2.79
C THR A 271 -7.36 14.76 -2.95
N ILE A 272 -7.84 15.59 -2.03
CA ILE A 272 -9.17 16.20 -2.09
C ILE A 272 -9.44 16.89 -3.45
N PRO A 273 -8.49 17.65 -4.04
CA PRO A 273 -8.73 18.32 -5.33
C PRO A 273 -9.05 17.39 -6.49
N ILE A 274 -8.59 16.14 -6.47
CA ILE A 274 -8.79 15.15 -7.55
C ILE A 274 -9.75 14.02 -7.14
N MET A 275 -10.18 13.98 -5.88
CA MET A 275 -10.82 12.82 -5.27
C MET A 275 -12.13 12.40 -5.96
N ASP A 276 -12.89 13.34 -6.47
CA ASP A 276 -14.16 13.02 -7.16
C ASP A 276 -13.94 12.23 -8.47
N ALA A 277 -12.77 12.41 -9.11
CA ALA A 277 -12.41 11.70 -10.34
C ALA A 277 -11.72 10.35 -10.10
N ILE A 278 -11.16 10.11 -8.89
CA ILE A 278 -10.44 8.85 -8.59
C ILE A 278 -11.32 7.61 -8.82
N PRO A 279 -12.60 7.53 -8.42
CA PRO A 279 -13.45 6.37 -8.70
C PRO A 279 -13.62 6.05 -10.19
N ASP A 280 -13.49 7.04 -11.08
CA ASP A 280 -13.63 6.85 -12.53
C ASP A 280 -12.48 6.03 -13.14
N THR A 281 -11.36 5.86 -12.42
CA THR A 281 -10.27 4.95 -12.77
C THR A 281 -10.71 3.48 -12.70
N GLY A 282 -11.77 3.19 -11.94
CA GLY A 282 -12.28 1.84 -11.73
C GLY A 282 -11.61 1.08 -10.60
N ILE A 283 -10.79 1.71 -9.75
CA ILE A 283 -10.23 1.10 -8.53
C ILE A 283 -11.33 0.74 -7.54
N ASP A 284 -11.03 -0.11 -6.57
CA ASP A 284 -11.98 -0.53 -5.54
C ASP A 284 -11.76 0.18 -4.21
N ILE A 285 -10.51 0.51 -3.90
CA ILE A 285 -10.11 1.05 -2.60
C ILE A 285 -9.10 2.17 -2.81
N LEU A 286 -9.37 3.35 -2.24
CA LEU A 286 -8.39 4.43 -2.13
C LEU A 286 -7.69 4.36 -0.78
N SER A 287 -6.38 4.15 -0.79
CA SER A 287 -5.51 4.33 0.38
C SER A 287 -5.20 5.81 0.54
N ALA A 288 -5.82 6.41 1.54
CA ALA A 288 -5.83 7.84 1.79
C ALA A 288 -4.67 8.27 2.68
N ASP A 289 -3.96 9.34 2.29
CA ASP A 289 -2.90 9.93 3.10
C ASP A 289 -3.44 10.58 4.37
N HIS A 290 -2.58 10.69 5.40
CA HIS A 290 -2.91 11.37 6.67
C HIS A 290 -3.19 12.88 6.50
N ALA A 291 -2.80 13.47 5.38
CA ALA A 291 -3.01 14.89 5.06
C ALA A 291 -4.49 15.24 4.82
N ILE A 292 -5.37 14.25 4.58
CA ILE A 292 -6.78 14.50 4.27
C ILE A 292 -7.71 14.16 5.43
N ASP A 293 -8.87 14.82 5.47
CA ASP A 293 -9.97 14.47 6.37
C ASP A 293 -10.78 13.30 5.79
N LEU A 294 -10.80 12.15 6.48
CA LEU A 294 -11.53 10.96 6.03
C LEU A 294 -13.05 11.16 5.95
N ALA A 295 -13.62 12.02 6.79
CA ALA A 295 -15.05 12.29 6.74
C ALA A 295 -15.41 13.13 5.50
N GLU A 296 -14.54 14.05 5.08
CA GLU A 296 -14.67 14.79 3.84
C GLU A 296 -14.46 13.83 2.64
N ALA A 297 -13.41 13.03 2.67
CA ALA A 297 -13.13 12.01 1.65
C ALA A 297 -14.35 11.10 1.43
N ARG A 298 -14.94 10.57 2.51
CA ARG A 298 -16.14 9.72 2.44
C ARG A 298 -17.33 10.44 1.81
N LYS A 299 -17.54 11.72 2.10
CA LYS A 299 -18.61 12.51 1.46
C LYS A 299 -18.40 12.64 -0.05
N ILE A 300 -17.16 12.84 -0.49
CA ILE A 300 -16.84 13.02 -1.91
C ILE A 300 -16.98 11.69 -2.67
N VAL A 301 -16.34 10.62 -2.18
CA VAL A 301 -16.38 9.32 -2.89
C VAL A 301 -17.73 8.60 -2.73
N GLY A 302 -18.46 8.89 -1.67
CA GLY A 302 -19.75 8.22 -1.37
C GLY A 302 -19.55 6.72 -1.16
N ASP A 303 -20.38 5.93 -1.81
CA ASP A 303 -20.33 4.46 -1.84
C ASP A 303 -19.63 3.88 -3.08
N ARG A 304 -19.04 4.75 -3.94
CA ARG A 304 -18.40 4.34 -5.19
C ARG A 304 -17.19 3.44 -4.97
N ILE A 305 -16.39 3.71 -3.93
CA ILE A 305 -15.19 2.95 -3.56
C ILE A 305 -15.04 2.85 -2.04
N ALA A 306 -14.27 1.89 -1.56
CA ALA A 306 -13.86 1.83 -0.17
C ALA A 306 -12.70 2.80 0.11
N LEU A 307 -12.54 3.20 1.37
CA LEU A 307 -11.39 3.97 1.85
C LEU A 307 -10.50 3.11 2.74
N MET A 308 -9.21 3.38 2.71
CA MET A 308 -8.22 2.77 3.58
C MET A 308 -7.37 3.89 4.20
N GLY A 309 -7.04 3.78 5.47
CA GLY A 309 -6.16 4.74 6.14
C GLY A 309 -6.73 5.17 7.50
N ASN A 310 -6.43 6.37 8.04
CA ASN A 310 -5.29 7.20 7.64
C ASN A 310 -4.58 7.72 8.90
N VAL A 311 -4.31 6.79 9.83
CA VAL A 311 -3.61 7.12 11.08
C VAL A 311 -2.26 7.76 10.76
N HIS A 312 -1.95 8.90 11.40
CA HIS A 312 -0.74 9.66 11.11
C HIS A 312 0.52 8.82 11.39
N PRO A 313 1.36 8.52 10.38
CA PRO A 313 2.47 7.58 10.53
C PRO A 313 3.58 8.09 11.45
N ILE A 314 3.85 9.40 11.48
CA ILE A 314 4.91 10.01 12.29
C ILE A 314 4.39 10.37 13.69
N ASP A 315 3.35 11.21 13.78
CA ASP A 315 2.94 11.79 15.06
C ASP A 315 2.23 10.78 15.95
N VAL A 316 1.54 9.80 15.36
CA VAL A 316 0.75 8.80 16.09
C VAL A 316 1.46 7.45 16.14
N LEU A 317 1.81 6.87 14.98
CA LEU A 317 2.37 5.51 14.96
C LEU A 317 3.82 5.48 15.44
N TRP A 318 4.66 6.44 15.04
CA TRP A 318 6.05 6.46 15.47
C TRP A 318 6.23 7.10 16.86
N ASN A 319 5.73 8.33 17.04
CA ASN A 319 5.98 9.13 18.25
C ASN A 319 4.89 8.97 19.32
N GLY A 320 3.76 8.37 19.00
CA GLY A 320 2.61 8.25 19.89
C GLY A 320 2.73 7.11 20.92
N ASN A 321 1.69 7.01 21.71
CA ASN A 321 1.51 5.94 22.69
C ASN A 321 0.18 5.20 22.44
N ALA A 322 -0.04 4.10 23.14
CA ALA A 322 -1.22 3.22 22.95
C ALA A 322 -2.54 4.00 22.98
N LYS A 323 -2.70 4.98 23.88
CA LYS A 323 -3.93 5.78 23.97
C LYS A 323 -4.13 6.67 22.75
N MET A 324 -3.08 7.35 22.29
CA MET A 324 -3.14 8.19 21.07
C MET A 324 -3.48 7.35 19.85
N ILE A 325 -2.92 6.13 19.75
CA ILE A 325 -3.16 5.21 18.64
C ILE A 325 -4.61 4.74 18.66
N GLU A 326 -5.13 4.35 19.84
CA GLU A 326 -6.52 3.95 20.00
C GLU A 326 -7.48 5.08 19.58
N GLU A 327 -7.28 6.29 20.13
CA GLU A 327 -8.12 7.46 19.81
C GLU A 327 -8.09 7.81 18.31
N ALA A 328 -6.91 7.81 17.70
CA ALA A 328 -6.77 8.10 16.26
C ALA A 328 -7.40 6.99 15.39
N SER A 329 -7.20 5.73 15.74
CA SER A 329 -7.77 4.59 15.01
C SER A 329 -9.29 4.59 15.07
N LEU A 330 -9.88 4.80 16.25
CA LEU A 330 -11.33 4.91 16.41
C LEU A 330 -11.89 6.10 15.62
N LYS A 331 -11.20 7.25 15.64
CA LYS A 331 -11.60 8.42 14.84
C LYS A 331 -11.64 8.09 13.35
N CYS A 332 -10.66 7.37 12.81
CA CYS A 332 -10.66 6.94 11.40
C CYS A 332 -11.85 6.02 11.10
N ILE A 333 -12.12 5.02 11.95
CA ILE A 333 -13.25 4.10 11.80
C ILE A 333 -14.58 4.86 11.87
N GLU A 334 -14.74 5.78 12.82
CA GLU A 334 -15.94 6.59 12.96
C GLU A 334 -16.20 7.51 11.76
N ALA A 335 -15.13 8.03 11.16
CA ALA A 335 -15.20 8.91 10.00
C ALA A 335 -15.58 8.20 8.71
N ALA A 336 -15.05 7.00 8.47
CA ALA A 336 -15.15 6.34 7.16
C ALA A 336 -15.59 4.87 7.20
N GLY A 337 -15.71 4.24 8.38
CA GLY A 337 -15.90 2.80 8.51
C GLY A 337 -17.32 2.33 8.84
N LYS A 338 -18.26 3.22 9.13
CA LYS A 338 -19.60 2.84 9.63
C LYS A 338 -20.44 2.01 8.67
N ASP A 339 -20.17 2.11 7.39
CA ASP A 339 -20.86 1.38 6.32
C ASP A 339 -20.12 0.10 5.85
N GLY A 340 -19.04 -0.27 6.54
CA GLY A 340 -18.24 -1.44 6.21
C GLY A 340 -17.22 -1.25 5.07
N LYS A 341 -17.26 -0.14 4.34
CA LYS A 341 -16.35 0.13 3.20
C LYS A 341 -15.04 0.78 3.65
N PHE A 342 -14.35 0.17 4.60
CA PHE A 342 -13.16 0.75 5.20
C PHE A 342 -12.13 -0.29 5.64
N ILE A 343 -10.85 0.03 5.45
CA ILE A 343 -9.69 -0.68 5.99
C ILE A 343 -8.93 0.28 6.90
N LEU A 344 -8.70 -0.09 8.16
CA LEU A 344 -7.87 0.72 9.05
C LEU A 344 -6.39 0.51 8.73
N SER A 345 -5.67 1.61 8.50
CA SER A 345 -4.22 1.58 8.27
C SER A 345 -3.54 2.89 8.62
N GLY A 346 -2.21 2.92 8.53
CA GLY A 346 -1.47 4.17 8.44
C GLY A 346 -1.88 4.96 7.18
N GLY A 347 -1.78 6.29 7.23
CA GLY A 347 -2.09 7.15 6.08
C GLY A 347 -0.99 7.19 5.02
N CYS A 348 0.14 6.59 5.29
CA CYS A 348 1.25 6.34 4.37
C CYS A 348 2.16 5.29 5.00
N GLU A 349 3.26 4.92 4.31
CA GLU A 349 4.27 4.02 4.87
C GLU A 349 4.76 4.51 6.24
N VAL A 350 4.79 3.61 7.22
CA VAL A 350 5.24 3.95 8.56
C VAL A 350 6.77 4.08 8.61
N PRO A 351 7.32 5.06 9.36
CA PRO A 351 8.76 5.24 9.48
C PRO A 351 9.48 3.99 9.93
N ARG A 352 10.70 3.77 9.42
CA ARG A 352 11.54 2.59 9.70
C ARG A 352 11.64 2.22 11.17
N ASP A 353 11.75 3.21 12.05
CA ASP A 353 11.97 3.03 13.49
C ASP A 353 10.65 2.99 14.31
N THR A 354 9.50 2.83 13.64
CA THR A 354 8.20 2.72 14.32
C THR A 354 8.16 1.48 15.20
N PRO A 355 7.80 1.60 16.49
CA PRO A 355 7.70 0.47 17.39
C PRO A 355 6.63 -0.54 16.92
N ILE A 356 6.99 -1.84 16.86
CA ILE A 356 6.02 -2.91 16.52
C ILE A 356 4.79 -2.86 17.42
N ALA A 357 4.98 -2.55 18.71
CA ALA A 357 3.89 -2.44 19.68
C ALA A 357 2.84 -1.38 19.27
N ASN A 358 3.28 -0.29 18.64
CA ASN A 358 2.40 0.77 18.16
C ASN A 358 1.61 0.32 16.92
N ILE A 359 2.27 -0.36 15.97
CA ILE A 359 1.61 -0.95 14.81
C ILE A 359 0.57 -1.97 15.27
N LYS A 360 0.98 -2.89 16.18
CA LYS A 360 0.07 -3.88 16.75
C LYS A 360 -1.13 -3.24 17.46
N ALA A 361 -0.93 -2.16 18.21
CA ALA A 361 -2.02 -1.46 18.89
C ALA A 361 -3.09 -0.97 17.89
N MET A 362 -2.68 -0.40 16.75
CA MET A 362 -3.60 -0.02 15.67
C MET A 362 -4.36 -1.24 15.13
N MET A 363 -3.64 -2.37 14.86
CA MET A 363 -4.27 -3.60 14.38
C MET A 363 -5.30 -4.13 15.39
N ASP A 364 -4.95 -4.14 16.68
CA ASP A 364 -5.85 -4.63 17.75
C ASP A 364 -7.13 -3.79 17.82
N VAL A 365 -7.06 -2.46 17.64
CA VAL A 365 -8.25 -1.59 17.59
C VAL A 365 -9.16 -1.97 16.44
N GLY A 366 -8.64 -2.08 15.21
CA GLY A 366 -9.45 -2.45 14.05
C GLY A 366 -10.09 -3.83 14.23
N LYS A 367 -9.33 -4.81 14.71
CA LYS A 367 -9.83 -6.17 14.96
C LYS A 367 -10.89 -6.25 16.07
N SER A 368 -10.85 -5.35 17.04
CA SER A 368 -11.85 -5.31 18.11
C SER A 368 -13.14 -4.62 17.70
N TYR A 369 -13.15 -3.88 16.59
CA TYR A 369 -14.34 -3.19 16.09
C TYR A 369 -15.18 -4.11 15.21
N THR A 370 -16.32 -4.55 15.74
CA THR A 370 -17.30 -5.40 15.05
C THR A 370 -18.48 -4.57 14.58
N TYR A 371 -19.07 -4.95 13.46
CA TYR A 371 -20.27 -4.30 12.88
C TYR A 371 -21.56 -4.91 13.44
#